data_5b68b2c57b2e7bd7bc0c58a3116d44bb
#
_entry.id   5b68b2c57b2e7bd7bc0c58a3116d44bb
#
_cell.length_a   1.000
_cell.length_b   1.000
_cell.length_c   1.000
_cell.angle_alpha   90.00
_cell.angle_beta   90.00
_cell.angle_gamma   90.00
#
_symmetry.space_group_name_H-M   'P 1'
#
loop_
_entity.id
_entity.type
_entity.pdbx_description
1 polymer ?
#
loop_
_entity_poly.entity_id
_entity_poly.type
_entity_poly.pdbx_seq_one_letter_code
_entity_poly.pdbx_strand_id
1 'polypeptide(L)'
;MKRCDQIFAIVLTIFLSSGCVAGQTDATGTNVQDKGLAHNELSAEDVAEGWELLFDGQSLDGWRAYDHEGVPGGWEVRDGAIMRTGPGGDIMTQGVFRNFELSLDSRVEEGGNSGVFYLAAQGEENIYHSAPEMQVLDDERHPDGQNPFTSAGANYGLHPAPRGVVHPAGEWNHIRIVVNEDQIEHWLNGEKVVEYVIRSPEWTELVAASKFSQWPAYGQVSEGHIGLQDHGDPVWYRNVKVREIR
;
A
#
# COMPACT_ATOMS: atom_id res chain seq x y z
N MET A 1 -51.08 32.52 -54.07
CA MET A 1 -50.49 33.24 -52.94
C MET A 1 -49.26 32.44 -52.49
N LYS A 2 -48.06 32.92 -52.81
CA LYS A 2 -46.77 32.30 -52.55
C LYS A 2 -46.20 32.95 -51.27
N ARG A 3 -45.86 32.16 -50.25
CA ARG A 3 -45.04 32.61 -49.12
C ARG A 3 -43.65 32.02 -49.25
N CYS A 4 -42.70 32.92 -49.24
CA CYS A 4 -41.26 32.65 -49.23
C CYS A 4 -40.79 32.39 -47.77
N ASP A 5 -40.20 31.21 -47.49
CA ASP A 5 -39.56 31.00 -46.24
C ASP A 5 -38.06 31.23 -46.43
N GLN A 6 -37.53 32.19 -45.65
CA GLN A 6 -36.10 32.49 -45.58
C GLN A 6 -35.44 31.57 -44.57
N ILE A 7 -34.44 30.85 -45.03
CA ILE A 7 -33.57 30.03 -44.19
C ILE A 7 -32.44 30.93 -43.67
N PHE A 8 -32.40 31.15 -42.36
CA PHE A 8 -31.28 31.78 -41.67
C PHE A 8 -30.21 30.71 -41.37
N ALA A 9 -29.06 30.85 -42.03
CA ALA A 9 -27.88 30.05 -41.70
C ALA A 9 -27.13 30.71 -40.52
N ILE A 10 -27.07 30.02 -39.38
CA ILE A 10 -26.24 30.43 -38.24
C ILE A 10 -24.83 29.86 -38.47
N VAL A 11 -23.86 30.72 -38.70
CA VAL A 11 -22.45 30.40 -38.75
C VAL A 11 -21.93 30.34 -37.29
N LEU A 12 -21.64 29.16 -36.82
CA LEU A 12 -21.02 28.93 -35.51
C LEU A 12 -19.49 29.07 -35.63
N THR A 13 -18.95 30.19 -35.16
CA THR A 13 -17.50 30.44 -35.12
C THR A 13 -16.93 29.75 -33.89
N ILE A 14 -16.20 28.67 -34.08
CA ILE A 14 -15.46 27.97 -33.01
C ILE A 14 -14.14 28.74 -32.77
N PHE A 15 -14.04 29.42 -31.63
CA PHE A 15 -12.77 29.94 -31.13
C PHE A 15 -11.96 28.79 -30.48
N LEU A 16 -10.90 28.36 -31.15
CA LEU A 16 -9.87 27.55 -30.57
C LEU A 16 -8.97 28.46 -29.69
N SER A 17 -9.15 28.41 -28.38
CA SER A 17 -8.19 28.98 -27.43
C SER A 17 -7.02 28.02 -27.26
N SER A 18 -5.89 28.30 -27.94
CA SER A 18 -4.61 27.71 -27.63
C SER A 18 -4.13 28.21 -26.28
N GLY A 19 -4.30 27.44 -25.22
CA GLY A 19 -3.69 27.68 -23.93
C GLY A 19 -2.19 27.46 -24.03
N CYS A 20 -1.39 28.52 -24.09
CA CYS A 20 0.06 28.43 -23.80
C CYS A 20 0.24 28.14 -22.33
N VAL A 21 0.71 26.95 -22.01
CA VAL A 21 1.30 26.65 -20.69
C VAL A 21 2.66 27.37 -20.65
N ALA A 22 2.72 28.46 -19.89
CA ALA A 22 3.97 29.16 -19.64
C ALA A 22 4.80 28.32 -18.64
N GLY A 23 5.83 27.65 -19.13
CA GLY A 23 6.84 27.04 -18.27
C GLY A 23 7.60 28.13 -17.51
N GLN A 24 7.74 28.00 -16.20
CA GLN A 24 8.63 28.83 -15.39
C GLN A 24 10.09 28.50 -15.75
N THR A 25 10.84 29.48 -16.22
CA THR A 25 12.30 29.37 -16.41
C THR A 25 13.01 30.01 -15.22
N ASP A 26 14.05 29.34 -14.71
CA ASP A 26 14.95 29.94 -13.74
C ASP A 26 15.84 31.04 -14.38
N ALA A 27 16.59 31.76 -13.54
CA ALA A 27 17.41 32.88 -13.97
C ALA A 27 18.57 32.49 -14.93
N THR A 28 18.76 31.16 -15.21
CA THR A 28 19.79 30.62 -16.12
C THR A 28 19.24 30.10 -17.44
N GLY A 29 17.89 30.16 -17.63
CA GLY A 29 17.25 29.78 -18.89
C GLY A 29 17.24 28.27 -19.16
N THR A 30 17.54 27.44 -18.17
CA THR A 30 17.42 25.99 -18.25
C THR A 30 15.97 25.57 -17.96
N ASN A 31 15.40 24.88 -18.91
CA ASN A 31 14.08 24.27 -18.77
C ASN A 31 14.17 23.17 -17.70
N VAL A 32 13.77 23.46 -16.46
CA VAL A 32 13.63 22.44 -15.42
C VAL A 32 12.39 21.63 -15.81
N GLN A 33 12.59 20.57 -16.59
CA GLN A 33 11.60 19.51 -16.68
C GLN A 33 11.53 18.92 -15.27
N ASP A 34 10.37 18.98 -14.65
CA ASP A 34 10.03 18.22 -13.47
C ASP A 34 10.14 16.73 -13.87
N LYS A 35 11.35 16.17 -13.74
CA LYS A 35 11.56 14.74 -13.80
C LYS A 35 10.99 14.26 -12.49
N GLY A 36 9.75 13.71 -12.53
CA GLY A 36 9.19 13.00 -11.39
C GLY A 36 10.28 12.10 -10.77
N LEU A 37 10.31 12.05 -9.44
CA LEU A 37 11.29 11.21 -8.72
C LEU A 37 11.29 9.81 -9.33
N ALA A 38 12.46 9.22 -9.49
CA ALA A 38 12.58 7.81 -9.79
C ALA A 38 11.97 7.02 -8.62
N HIS A 39 11.52 5.79 -8.90
CA HIS A 39 11.00 4.94 -7.82
C HIS A 39 12.12 4.62 -6.81
N ASN A 40 11.73 4.42 -5.56
CA ASN A 40 12.63 4.12 -4.43
C ASN A 40 13.64 5.23 -4.13
N GLU A 41 13.21 6.47 -4.29
CA GLU A 41 13.96 7.66 -3.92
C GLU A 41 13.14 8.52 -2.95
N LEU A 42 13.82 9.22 -2.04
CA LEU A 42 13.20 10.20 -1.17
C LEU A 42 13.31 11.58 -1.78
N SER A 43 12.23 12.33 -1.79
CA SER A 43 12.25 13.76 -2.10
C SER A 43 12.97 14.53 -0.98
N ALA A 44 13.35 15.78 -1.25
CA ALA A 44 13.88 16.66 -0.20
C ALA A 44 12.84 16.90 0.92
N GLU A 45 11.55 16.87 0.60
CA GLU A 45 10.44 16.98 1.55
C GLU A 45 10.34 15.70 2.40
N ASP A 46 10.41 14.52 1.79
CA ASP A 46 10.42 13.24 2.53
C ASP A 46 11.57 13.21 3.56
N VAL A 47 12.78 13.62 3.15
CA VAL A 47 13.95 13.68 4.05
C VAL A 47 13.71 14.67 5.20
N ALA A 48 13.13 15.83 4.90
CA ALA A 48 12.82 16.85 5.91
C ALA A 48 11.73 16.39 6.89
N GLU A 49 10.80 15.55 6.43
CA GLU A 49 9.74 14.94 7.25
C GLU A 49 10.19 13.68 8.01
N GLY A 50 11.45 13.24 7.80
CA GLY A 50 12.02 12.09 8.51
C GLY A 50 11.67 10.73 7.92
N TRP A 51 11.30 10.67 6.64
CA TRP A 51 11.13 9.40 5.94
C TRP A 51 12.47 8.71 5.70
N GLU A 52 12.47 7.40 5.83
CA GLU A 52 13.58 6.51 5.53
C GLU A 52 13.12 5.41 4.57
N LEU A 53 13.98 5.05 3.60
CA LEU A 53 13.68 3.93 2.70
C LEU A 53 13.89 2.61 3.43
N LEU A 54 12.91 1.72 3.32
CA LEU A 54 13.03 0.30 3.70
C LEU A 54 13.44 -0.56 2.49
N PHE A 55 13.44 0.02 1.28
CA PHE A 55 13.85 -0.63 0.05
C PHE A 55 14.45 0.39 -0.92
N ASP A 56 15.67 0.13 -1.39
CA ASP A 56 16.44 1.01 -2.25
C ASP A 56 16.26 0.75 -3.77
N GLY A 57 15.41 -0.22 -4.12
CA GLY A 57 15.20 -0.63 -5.52
C GLY A 57 16.27 -1.58 -6.07
N GLN A 58 17.29 -1.95 -5.30
CA GLN A 58 18.44 -2.71 -5.78
C GLN A 58 18.72 -3.98 -4.99
N SER A 59 18.51 -3.94 -3.66
CA SER A 59 18.79 -5.06 -2.76
C SER A 59 17.64 -5.31 -1.79
N LEU A 60 17.63 -6.48 -1.16
CA LEU A 60 16.75 -6.83 -0.04
C LEU A 60 17.49 -6.67 1.30
N ASP A 61 18.54 -5.83 1.33
CA ASP A 61 19.21 -5.48 2.57
C ASP A 61 18.22 -4.84 3.55
N GLY A 62 18.27 -5.24 4.82
CA GLY A 62 17.27 -4.81 5.81
C GLY A 62 16.01 -5.68 5.88
N TRP A 63 15.87 -6.66 4.99
CA TRP A 63 14.81 -7.68 5.00
C TRP A 63 15.36 -9.07 5.34
N ARG A 64 14.50 -9.93 5.86
CA ARG A 64 14.79 -11.35 6.14
C ARG A 64 13.51 -12.17 6.13
N ALA A 65 13.64 -13.48 6.11
CA ALA A 65 12.50 -14.37 6.36
C ALA A 65 11.95 -14.16 7.79
N TYR A 66 10.66 -14.46 7.95
CA TYR A 66 10.04 -14.40 9.29
C TYR A 66 10.65 -15.43 10.23
N ASP A 67 10.88 -16.65 9.78
CA ASP A 67 11.24 -17.82 10.59
C ASP A 67 12.75 -18.11 10.63
N HIS A 68 13.57 -17.47 9.78
CA HIS A 68 15.03 -17.68 9.76
C HIS A 68 15.79 -16.45 9.26
N GLU A 69 17.11 -16.50 9.39
CA GLU A 69 18.02 -15.45 8.91
C GLU A 69 18.14 -15.49 7.38
N GLY A 70 18.32 -14.30 6.79
CA GLY A 70 18.45 -14.12 5.35
C GLY A 70 17.10 -14.07 4.61
N VAL A 71 17.15 -13.66 3.37
CA VAL A 71 15.96 -13.56 2.50
C VAL A 71 15.79 -14.89 1.79
N PRO A 72 14.59 -15.48 1.80
CA PRO A 72 14.33 -16.75 1.14
C PRO A 72 14.33 -16.58 -0.39
N GLY A 73 14.68 -17.64 -1.12
CA GLY A 73 14.81 -17.63 -2.59
C GLY A 73 13.53 -17.36 -3.37
N GLY A 74 12.38 -17.31 -2.71
CA GLY A 74 11.09 -16.94 -3.30
C GLY A 74 10.87 -15.43 -3.43
N TRP A 75 11.79 -14.61 -2.92
CA TRP A 75 11.76 -13.15 -3.01
C TRP A 75 13.00 -12.63 -3.71
N GLU A 76 12.85 -11.76 -4.68
CA GLU A 76 13.94 -11.14 -5.42
C GLU A 76 13.63 -9.69 -5.81
N VAL A 77 14.66 -8.93 -6.17
CA VAL A 77 14.47 -7.59 -6.78
C VAL A 77 14.32 -7.77 -8.28
N ARG A 78 13.23 -7.24 -8.82
CA ARG A 78 12.95 -7.25 -10.26
C ARG A 78 12.37 -5.92 -10.70
N ASP A 79 13.02 -5.28 -11.67
CA ASP A 79 12.59 -3.98 -12.22
C ASP A 79 12.38 -2.89 -11.16
N GLY A 80 13.26 -2.85 -10.14
CA GLY A 80 13.16 -1.88 -9.04
C GLY A 80 12.02 -2.15 -8.06
N ALA A 81 11.48 -3.37 -8.02
CA ALA A 81 10.47 -3.78 -7.04
C ALA A 81 10.90 -5.05 -6.30
N ILE A 82 10.50 -5.19 -5.04
CA ILE A 82 10.49 -6.44 -4.31
C ILE A 82 9.42 -7.32 -4.97
N MET A 83 9.78 -8.48 -5.47
CA MET A 83 8.86 -9.39 -6.12
C MET A 83 8.88 -10.77 -5.46
N ARG A 84 7.68 -11.27 -5.15
CA ARG A 84 7.52 -12.69 -4.81
C ARG A 84 7.45 -13.49 -6.12
N THR A 85 8.40 -14.40 -6.31
CA THR A 85 8.59 -15.20 -7.55
C THR A 85 8.46 -16.69 -7.33
N GLY A 86 8.40 -17.12 -6.08
CA GLY A 86 8.31 -18.53 -5.73
C GLY A 86 8.06 -18.74 -4.24
N PRO A 87 7.93 -19.96 -3.78
CA PRO A 87 7.71 -20.25 -2.37
C PRO A 87 8.95 -19.86 -1.54
N GLY A 88 8.73 -19.24 -0.40
CA GLY A 88 9.81 -18.79 0.49
C GLY A 88 9.31 -18.39 1.87
N GLY A 89 7.99 -18.30 2.05
CA GLY A 89 7.38 -17.77 3.27
C GLY A 89 7.47 -16.25 3.35
N ASP A 90 6.88 -15.71 4.39
CA ASP A 90 6.80 -14.27 4.62
C ASP A 90 8.19 -13.68 4.88
N ILE A 91 8.39 -12.44 4.40
CA ILE A 91 9.56 -11.65 4.74
C ILE A 91 9.17 -10.49 5.66
N MET A 92 10.13 -10.05 6.49
CA MET A 92 9.95 -8.91 7.36
C MET A 92 11.20 -8.04 7.45
N THR A 93 11.01 -6.81 7.91
CA THR A 93 12.13 -5.91 8.21
C THR A 93 13.01 -6.46 9.32
N GLN A 94 14.32 -6.20 9.27
CA GLN A 94 15.22 -6.46 10.41
C GLN A 94 14.96 -5.45 11.54
N GLY A 95 14.60 -4.21 11.21
CA GLY A 95 14.21 -3.18 12.16
C GLY A 95 12.83 -3.44 12.78
N VAL A 96 12.60 -2.88 13.96
CA VAL A 96 11.30 -2.84 14.67
C VAL A 96 10.82 -1.41 14.76
N PHE A 97 9.50 -1.23 14.71
CA PHE A 97 8.84 0.07 14.69
C PHE A 97 7.71 0.10 15.72
N ARG A 98 7.52 1.24 16.35
CA ARG A 98 6.46 1.42 17.35
C ARG A 98 5.37 2.37 16.86
N ASN A 99 5.69 3.66 16.79
CA ASN A 99 4.81 4.68 16.24
C ASN A 99 5.37 5.10 14.90
N PHE A 100 4.67 4.79 13.83
CA PHE A 100 5.19 5.01 12.49
C PHE A 100 4.10 5.23 11.46
N GLU A 101 4.50 5.80 10.36
CA GLU A 101 3.77 5.83 9.12
C GLU A 101 4.58 5.04 8.08
N LEU A 102 3.96 4.01 7.52
CA LEU A 102 4.49 3.22 6.41
C LEU A 102 3.80 3.67 5.13
N SER A 103 4.58 3.85 4.07
CA SER A 103 4.08 4.15 2.73
C SER A 103 4.76 3.24 1.72
N LEU A 104 3.98 2.66 0.81
CA LEU A 104 4.48 1.80 -0.26
C LEU A 104 3.48 1.71 -1.42
N ASP A 105 3.95 1.25 -2.58
CA ASP A 105 3.08 0.83 -3.67
C ASP A 105 3.08 -0.70 -3.77
N SER A 106 1.91 -1.29 -4.02
CA SER A 106 1.72 -2.72 -4.27
C SER A 106 1.06 -2.97 -5.62
N ARG A 107 1.34 -4.13 -6.21
CA ARG A 107 0.70 -4.63 -7.42
C ARG A 107 0.57 -6.14 -7.35
N VAL A 108 -0.59 -6.69 -7.71
CA VAL A 108 -0.85 -8.13 -7.80
C VAL A 108 -1.23 -8.51 -9.23
N GLU A 109 -1.09 -9.80 -9.57
CA GLU A 109 -1.66 -10.37 -10.80
C GLU A 109 -3.17 -10.65 -10.65
N GLU A 110 -3.81 -11.07 -11.75
CA GLU A 110 -5.22 -11.50 -11.73
C GLU A 110 -5.45 -12.64 -10.73
N GLY A 111 -6.37 -12.41 -9.79
CA GLY A 111 -6.66 -13.35 -8.70
C GLY A 111 -5.58 -13.38 -7.61
N GLY A 112 -4.61 -12.47 -7.65
CA GLY A 112 -3.48 -12.45 -6.72
C GLY A 112 -3.86 -12.01 -5.31
N ASN A 113 -3.16 -12.58 -4.32
CA ASN A 113 -3.32 -12.32 -2.89
C ASN A 113 -1.96 -12.17 -2.21
N SER A 114 -1.88 -11.20 -1.33
CA SER A 114 -0.78 -10.92 -0.42
C SER A 114 -1.27 -10.04 0.72
N GLY A 115 -0.36 -9.57 1.60
CA GLY A 115 -0.69 -8.70 2.72
C GLY A 115 0.50 -7.91 3.22
N VAL A 116 0.22 -6.82 3.91
CA VAL A 116 1.22 -6.04 4.64
C VAL A 116 0.95 -6.19 6.13
N PHE A 117 1.86 -6.86 6.81
CA PHE A 117 1.83 -7.04 8.26
C PHE A 117 2.51 -5.88 8.96
N TYR A 118 2.03 -5.56 10.15
CA TYR A 118 2.63 -4.54 11.03
C TYR A 118 2.54 -5.00 12.48
N LEU A 119 3.43 -4.47 13.33
CA LEU A 119 3.58 -4.90 14.70
C LEU A 119 3.79 -6.42 14.82
N ALA A 120 4.54 -7.03 13.90
CA ALA A 120 4.81 -8.46 13.93
C ALA A 120 5.80 -8.80 15.04
N ALA A 121 5.43 -9.73 15.92
CA ALA A 121 6.32 -10.29 16.93
C ALA A 121 7.06 -11.50 16.36
N GLN A 122 8.26 -11.76 16.89
CA GLN A 122 9.01 -12.98 16.62
C GLN A 122 8.61 -14.09 17.59
N GLY A 123 8.87 -15.34 17.18
CA GLY A 123 8.73 -16.52 18.05
C GLY A 123 7.41 -17.26 17.90
N GLU A 124 6.49 -16.75 17.10
CA GLU A 124 5.29 -17.47 16.69
C GLU A 124 5.60 -18.36 15.46
N GLU A 125 4.77 -19.37 15.21
CA GLU A 125 4.96 -20.27 14.06
C GLU A 125 4.78 -19.54 12.72
N ASN A 126 3.85 -18.58 12.66
CA ASN A 126 3.59 -17.75 11.47
C ASN A 126 3.44 -16.29 11.89
N ILE A 127 3.78 -15.37 10.98
CA ILE A 127 3.72 -13.93 11.22
C ILE A 127 2.30 -13.46 11.61
N TYR A 128 1.26 -14.02 10.98
CA TYR A 128 -0.15 -13.68 11.24
C TYR A 128 -0.68 -14.23 12.58
N HIS A 129 0.12 -15.00 13.35
CA HIS A 129 -0.25 -15.37 14.72
C HIS A 129 -0.09 -14.20 15.70
N SER A 130 0.68 -13.19 15.33
CA SER A 130 0.91 -12.01 16.17
C SER A 130 0.50 -10.71 15.49
N ALA A 131 0.64 -10.60 14.18
CA ALA A 131 0.54 -9.35 13.43
C ALA A 131 -0.85 -9.13 12.80
N PRO A 132 -1.46 -7.96 12.97
CA PRO A 132 -2.53 -7.51 12.10
C PRO A 132 -2.03 -7.34 10.65
N GLU A 133 -2.95 -7.46 9.70
CA GLU A 133 -2.66 -7.45 8.27
C GLU A 133 -3.57 -6.47 7.53
N MET A 134 -2.96 -5.59 6.74
CA MET A 134 -3.68 -4.88 5.68
C MET A 134 -3.66 -5.74 4.42
N GLN A 135 -4.85 -6.15 3.98
CA GLN A 135 -5.02 -7.03 2.83
C GLN A 135 -4.58 -6.37 1.52
N VAL A 136 -3.85 -7.13 0.68
CA VAL A 136 -3.43 -6.79 -0.69
C VAL A 136 -4.00 -7.83 -1.63
N LEU A 137 -5.00 -7.44 -2.45
CA LEU A 137 -5.84 -8.40 -3.16
C LEU A 137 -6.34 -7.87 -4.50
N ASP A 138 -6.56 -8.76 -5.45
CA ASP A 138 -7.44 -8.53 -6.59
C ASP A 138 -8.90 -8.79 -6.17
N ASP A 139 -9.63 -7.72 -5.85
CA ASP A 139 -11.02 -7.80 -5.38
C ASP A 139 -11.98 -8.36 -6.42
N GLU A 140 -11.64 -8.29 -7.71
CA GLU A 140 -12.54 -8.73 -8.76
C GLU A 140 -12.51 -10.25 -8.97
N ARG A 141 -11.31 -10.86 -8.89
CA ARG A 141 -11.10 -12.26 -9.26
C ARG A 141 -10.76 -13.20 -8.11
N HIS A 142 -10.19 -12.68 -7.02
CA HIS A 142 -9.95 -13.52 -5.84
C HIS A 142 -11.25 -13.72 -5.04
N PRO A 143 -11.53 -14.94 -4.54
CA PRO A 143 -12.77 -15.23 -3.76
C PRO A 143 -12.95 -14.31 -2.54
N ASP A 144 -11.87 -13.98 -1.84
CA ASP A 144 -11.89 -13.10 -0.67
C ASP A 144 -12.33 -11.67 -0.98
N GLY A 145 -12.15 -11.18 -2.22
CA GLY A 145 -12.61 -9.87 -2.66
C GLY A 145 -14.12 -9.67 -2.62
N GLN A 146 -14.91 -10.75 -2.48
CA GLN A 146 -16.36 -10.66 -2.35
C GLN A 146 -16.82 -10.29 -0.93
N ASN A 147 -15.96 -10.44 0.06
CA ASN A 147 -16.24 -10.12 1.45
C ASN A 147 -15.46 -8.86 1.89
N PRO A 148 -16.12 -7.78 2.33
CA PRO A 148 -15.44 -6.55 2.72
C PRO A 148 -14.46 -6.71 3.90
N PHE A 149 -14.59 -7.77 4.69
CA PHE A 149 -13.66 -8.06 5.78
C PHE A 149 -12.34 -8.73 5.31
N THR A 150 -12.29 -9.17 4.05
CA THR A 150 -11.11 -9.83 3.47
C THR A 150 -10.70 -9.23 2.13
N SER A 151 -11.38 -8.13 1.69
CA SER A 151 -11.05 -7.39 0.47
C SER A 151 -9.83 -6.49 0.67
N ALA A 152 -9.28 -5.96 -0.42
CA ALA A 152 -8.13 -5.06 -0.40
C ALA A 152 -8.33 -3.89 0.55
N GLY A 153 -7.31 -3.59 1.36
CA GLY A 153 -7.33 -2.52 2.36
C GLY A 153 -7.94 -2.88 3.71
N ALA A 154 -8.70 -3.99 3.82
CA ALA A 154 -9.26 -4.44 5.09
C ALA A 154 -8.18 -4.73 6.13
N ASN A 155 -8.49 -4.54 7.43
CA ASN A 155 -7.78 -5.25 8.48
C ASN A 155 -8.35 -6.68 8.50
N TYR A 156 -7.61 -7.59 7.88
CA TYR A 156 -8.06 -8.91 7.47
C TYR A 156 -8.88 -9.63 8.55
N GLY A 157 -10.12 -9.96 8.20
CA GLY A 157 -11.04 -10.71 9.05
C GLY A 157 -11.63 -9.95 10.26
N LEU A 158 -11.25 -8.69 10.50
CA LEU A 158 -11.71 -7.93 11.68
C LEU A 158 -12.41 -6.61 11.31
N HIS A 159 -11.85 -5.80 10.40
CA HIS A 159 -12.44 -4.52 9.99
C HIS A 159 -12.59 -4.46 8.48
N PRO A 160 -13.80 -4.17 7.99
CA PRO A 160 -14.06 -4.17 6.55
C PRO A 160 -13.49 -2.93 5.87
N ALA A 161 -13.08 -3.07 4.60
CA ALA A 161 -12.77 -1.96 3.73
C ALA A 161 -13.93 -1.65 2.77
N PRO A 162 -14.11 -0.38 2.35
CA PRO A 162 -15.07 -0.02 1.30
C PRO A 162 -14.63 -0.59 -0.04
N ARG A 163 -15.60 -0.92 -0.91
CA ARG A 163 -15.33 -1.41 -2.26
C ARG A 163 -15.03 -0.28 -3.24
N GLY A 164 -14.27 -0.61 -4.29
CA GLY A 164 -14.03 0.30 -5.41
C GLY A 164 -12.91 1.29 -5.20
N VAL A 165 -12.11 1.15 -4.15
CA VAL A 165 -10.93 1.97 -3.87
C VAL A 165 -9.68 1.37 -4.50
N VAL A 166 -9.57 0.04 -4.54
CA VAL A 166 -8.45 -0.68 -5.16
C VAL A 166 -8.47 -0.55 -6.68
N HIS A 167 -7.31 -0.31 -7.30
CA HIS A 167 -7.13 -0.38 -8.74
C HIS A 167 -7.09 -1.84 -9.20
N PRO A 168 -7.47 -2.13 -10.46
CA PRO A 168 -7.46 -3.49 -11.01
C PRO A 168 -6.11 -4.20 -10.93
N ALA A 169 -6.13 -5.53 -10.96
CA ALA A 169 -4.92 -6.35 -11.05
C ALA A 169 -4.02 -5.88 -12.20
N GLY A 170 -2.71 -5.90 -11.98
CA GLY A 170 -1.70 -5.37 -12.89
C GLY A 170 -1.41 -3.87 -12.74
N GLU A 171 -2.25 -3.13 -12.04
CA GLU A 171 -2.04 -1.72 -11.73
C GLU A 171 -1.42 -1.53 -10.33
N TRP A 172 -0.69 -0.42 -10.15
CA TRP A 172 -0.12 -0.07 -8.86
C TRP A 172 -1.17 0.58 -7.96
N ASN A 173 -1.19 0.13 -6.70
CA ASN A 173 -1.99 0.67 -5.63
C ASN A 173 -1.08 1.30 -4.58
N HIS A 174 -1.41 2.51 -4.12
CA HIS A 174 -0.68 3.18 -3.05
C HIS A 174 -1.28 2.80 -1.70
N ILE A 175 -0.45 2.27 -0.83
CA ILE A 175 -0.78 1.86 0.54
C ILE A 175 -0.10 2.80 1.52
N ARG A 176 -0.84 3.21 2.55
CA ARG A 176 -0.30 3.88 3.71
C ARG A 176 -0.91 3.27 4.98
N ILE A 177 -0.08 2.92 5.93
CA ILE A 177 -0.48 2.41 7.25
C ILE A 177 0.06 3.36 8.30
N VAL A 178 -0.80 3.84 9.20
CA VAL A 178 -0.43 4.68 10.34
C VAL A 178 -0.61 3.88 11.62
N VAL A 179 0.44 3.81 12.40
CA VAL A 179 0.43 3.26 13.76
C VAL A 179 0.86 4.36 14.69
N ASN A 180 -0.08 4.92 15.45
CA ASN A 180 0.18 5.99 16.42
C ASN A 180 -0.37 5.57 17.77
N GLU A 181 0.50 5.10 18.67
CA GLU A 181 0.12 4.40 19.88
C GLU A 181 -0.80 3.21 19.57
N ASP A 182 -2.04 3.23 20.05
CA ASP A 182 -3.04 2.20 19.78
C ASP A 182 -3.97 2.56 18.61
N GLN A 183 -3.84 3.75 18.02
CA GLN A 183 -4.60 4.17 16.86
C GLN A 183 -4.00 3.61 15.58
N ILE A 184 -4.78 2.90 14.80
CA ILE A 184 -4.37 2.31 13.53
C ILE A 184 -5.24 2.86 12.40
N GLU A 185 -4.59 3.23 11.29
CA GLU A 185 -5.29 3.62 10.06
C GLU A 185 -4.73 2.86 8.87
N HIS A 186 -5.61 2.38 7.99
CA HIS A 186 -5.28 1.92 6.64
C HIS A 186 -5.78 2.92 5.61
N TRP A 187 -4.91 3.25 4.67
CA TRP A 187 -5.19 4.11 3.55
C TRP A 187 -4.86 3.39 2.26
N LEU A 188 -5.76 3.43 1.30
CA LEU A 188 -5.60 2.84 -0.03
C LEU A 188 -5.92 3.91 -1.07
N ASN A 189 -4.98 4.16 -1.99
CA ASN A 189 -5.11 5.14 -3.08
C ASN A 189 -5.57 6.54 -2.61
N GLY A 190 -5.10 6.97 -1.42
CA GLY A 190 -5.41 8.27 -0.83
C GLY A 190 -6.72 8.33 -0.03
N GLU A 191 -7.49 7.24 0.05
CA GLU A 191 -8.69 7.14 0.87
C GLU A 191 -8.42 6.37 2.17
N LYS A 192 -8.85 6.89 3.32
CA LYS A 192 -8.83 6.14 4.58
C LYS A 192 -9.92 5.06 4.53
N VAL A 193 -9.51 3.80 4.46
CA VAL A 193 -10.41 2.65 4.29
C VAL A 193 -10.72 1.93 5.59
N VAL A 194 -9.81 1.99 6.58
CA VAL A 194 -10.01 1.39 7.91
C VAL A 194 -9.40 2.31 8.97
N GLU A 195 -10.07 2.41 10.12
CA GLU A 195 -9.56 3.06 11.33
C GLU A 195 -10.04 2.28 12.55
N TYR A 196 -9.15 2.01 13.50
CA TYR A 196 -9.50 1.31 14.74
C TYR A 196 -8.49 1.56 15.85
N VAL A 197 -8.86 1.19 17.08
CA VAL A 197 -7.97 1.23 18.25
C VAL A 197 -7.63 -0.20 18.65
N ILE A 198 -6.36 -0.61 18.34
CA ILE A 198 -5.85 -1.93 18.73
C ILE A 198 -5.81 -2.04 20.26
N ARG A 199 -6.03 -3.24 20.80
CA ARG A 199 -6.06 -3.53 22.24
C ARG A 199 -7.18 -2.84 23.01
N SER A 200 -8.12 -2.15 22.33
CA SER A 200 -9.33 -1.63 22.96
C SER A 200 -10.29 -2.76 23.39
N PRO A 201 -11.32 -2.47 24.21
CA PRO A 201 -12.37 -3.44 24.50
C PRO A 201 -13.04 -3.98 23.25
N GLU A 202 -13.34 -3.11 22.27
CA GLU A 202 -13.96 -3.47 20.98
C GLU A 202 -13.05 -4.39 20.17
N TRP A 203 -11.75 -4.08 20.10
CA TRP A 203 -10.76 -4.94 19.46
C TRP A 203 -10.73 -6.32 20.12
N THR A 204 -10.70 -6.36 21.44
CA THR A 204 -10.64 -7.61 22.20
C THR A 204 -11.87 -8.49 21.92
N GLU A 205 -13.06 -7.90 21.86
CA GLU A 205 -14.30 -8.61 21.52
C GLU A 205 -14.27 -9.15 20.07
N LEU A 206 -13.80 -8.33 19.11
CA LEU A 206 -13.66 -8.75 17.70
C LEU A 206 -12.67 -9.91 17.55
N VAL A 207 -11.50 -9.83 18.19
CA VAL A 207 -10.50 -10.90 18.19
C VAL A 207 -11.08 -12.18 18.80
N ALA A 208 -11.76 -12.08 19.96
CA ALA A 208 -12.36 -13.21 20.64
C ALA A 208 -13.45 -13.92 19.79
N ALA A 209 -14.16 -13.17 18.95
CA ALA A 209 -15.19 -13.69 18.05
C ALA A 209 -14.64 -14.19 16.71
N SER A 210 -13.35 -14.05 16.44
CA SER A 210 -12.71 -14.38 15.16
C SER A 210 -11.83 -15.62 15.24
N LYS A 211 -11.26 -16.02 14.07
CA LYS A 211 -10.22 -17.06 14.02
C LYS A 211 -8.97 -16.73 14.83
N PHE A 212 -8.70 -15.45 15.05
CA PHE A 212 -7.52 -14.97 15.76
C PHE A 212 -7.54 -15.26 17.26
N SER A 213 -8.70 -15.61 17.83
CA SER A 213 -8.84 -16.03 19.25
C SER A 213 -7.97 -17.22 19.64
N GLN A 214 -7.55 -18.02 18.66
CA GLN A 214 -6.65 -19.17 18.90
C GLN A 214 -5.19 -18.78 19.12
N TRP A 215 -4.80 -17.51 18.80
CA TRP A 215 -3.43 -17.03 18.93
C TRP A 215 -3.33 -15.93 19.99
N PRO A 216 -2.86 -16.25 21.22
CA PRO A 216 -2.80 -15.28 22.31
C PRO A 216 -1.89 -14.07 22.05
N ALA A 217 -0.92 -14.20 21.13
CA ALA A 217 0.01 -13.13 20.77
C ALA A 217 -0.58 -12.11 19.78
N TYR A 218 -1.74 -12.41 19.17
CA TYR A 218 -2.31 -11.58 18.11
C TYR A 218 -2.66 -10.15 18.57
N GLY A 219 -1.97 -9.16 17.97
CA GLY A 219 -2.18 -7.75 18.26
C GLY A 219 -1.73 -7.28 19.65
N GLN A 220 -0.89 -8.08 20.37
CA GLN A 220 -0.52 -7.75 21.75
C GLN A 220 0.71 -6.87 21.89
N VAL A 221 1.60 -6.83 20.88
CA VAL A 221 2.83 -6.03 20.98
C VAL A 221 2.59 -4.57 20.57
N SER A 222 3.33 -3.65 21.20
CA SER A 222 3.29 -2.22 20.89
C SER A 222 4.43 -1.77 19.96
N GLU A 223 5.36 -2.65 19.66
CA GLU A 223 6.43 -2.48 18.69
C GLU A 223 6.70 -3.82 18.00
N GLY A 224 7.06 -3.78 16.73
CA GLY A 224 7.27 -5.01 15.97
C GLY A 224 7.78 -4.73 14.57
N HIS A 225 7.96 -5.80 13.81
CA HIS A 225 8.42 -5.74 12.44
C HIS A 225 7.28 -5.39 11.47
N ILE A 226 7.66 -4.88 10.29
CA ILE A 226 6.79 -4.77 9.13
C ILE A 226 7.05 -5.99 8.25
N GLY A 227 6.00 -6.65 7.75
CA GLY A 227 6.12 -7.87 6.95
C GLY A 227 5.38 -7.78 5.62
N LEU A 228 5.83 -8.59 4.65
CA LEU A 228 5.19 -8.81 3.37
C LEU A 228 4.86 -10.30 3.23
N GLN A 229 3.59 -10.57 2.89
CA GLN A 229 3.04 -11.93 2.88
C GLN A 229 3.39 -12.70 1.61
N ASP A 230 3.82 -13.95 1.77
CA ASP A 230 3.84 -14.99 0.73
C ASP A 230 2.53 -15.80 0.78
N HIS A 231 1.51 -15.37 0.05
CA HIS A 231 0.26 -16.12 -0.06
C HIS A 231 0.25 -17.13 -1.23
N GLY A 232 1.33 -17.20 -2.02
CA GLY A 232 1.46 -18.11 -3.15
C GLY A 232 1.46 -17.43 -4.52
N ASP A 233 0.93 -16.22 -4.61
CA ASP A 233 0.75 -15.49 -5.85
C ASP A 233 1.87 -14.47 -6.10
N PRO A 234 2.19 -14.11 -7.36
CA PRO A 234 3.09 -13.01 -7.67
C PRO A 234 2.55 -11.69 -7.16
N VAL A 235 3.40 -10.97 -6.42
CA VAL A 235 3.14 -9.63 -5.92
C VAL A 235 4.41 -8.79 -6.04
N TRP A 236 4.24 -7.49 -6.27
CA TRP A 236 5.32 -6.51 -6.37
C TRP A 236 5.11 -5.40 -5.35
N TYR A 237 6.21 -4.96 -4.72
CA TYR A 237 6.24 -3.83 -3.81
C TYR A 237 7.37 -2.89 -4.19
N ARG A 238 7.13 -1.57 -4.16
CA ARG A 238 8.14 -0.53 -4.40
C ARG A 238 7.84 0.70 -3.57
N ASN A 239 8.75 1.68 -3.59
CA ASN A 239 8.60 2.94 -2.85
C ASN A 239 8.36 2.70 -1.35
N VAL A 240 8.93 1.61 -0.81
CA VAL A 240 8.71 1.20 0.58
C VAL A 240 9.52 2.11 1.49
N LYS A 241 8.83 2.96 2.23
CA LYS A 241 9.43 3.93 3.16
C LYS A 241 8.64 4.04 4.45
N VAL A 242 9.33 4.37 5.52
CA VAL A 242 8.77 4.54 6.86
C VAL A 242 9.22 5.87 7.45
N ARG A 243 8.41 6.47 8.30
CA ARG A 243 8.82 7.54 9.22
C ARG A 243 8.30 7.28 10.61
N GLU A 244 9.09 7.63 11.63
CA GLU A 244 8.65 7.59 13.01
C GLU A 244 7.71 8.76 13.32
N ILE A 245 6.63 8.48 14.04
CA ILE A 245 5.71 9.47 14.61
C ILE A 245 6.18 9.78 16.03
N ARG A 246 6.44 11.06 16.32
CA ARG A 246 6.95 11.57 17.60
C ARG A 246 5.85 12.22 18.43
#